data_e84a1c652cb553da4073725906833400
#
_entry.id   e84a1c652cb553da4073725906833400
#
_cell.length_a   1.000
_cell.length_b   1.000
_cell.length_c   1.000
_cell.angle_alpha   90.00
_cell.angle_beta   90.00
_cell.angle_gamma   90.00
#
_symmetry.space_group_name_H-M   'P 1'
#
loop_
_entity.id
_entity.type
_entity.pdbx_description
1 polymer ?
#
loop_
_entity_poly.entity_id
_entity_poly.type
_entity_poly.pdbx_seq_one_letter_code
_entity_poly.pdbx_strand_id
1 'polypeptide(L)'
;MDFAVHFYIAKDKEGNMGFFKDVRDDIKAVLDRDPAARNGFEVLVCYPGIWSIIFHRPAHWLYRHNAKLLARIISQLARWLTGVEIHPGAVIGKRCFIDHGMAIIIGETTEIGDDVTIYQGVTLGGTGKDTGKRHPTIGNNVILSSGSKILGPFKVGNNVKIGAGSVVLKEVPDNCT
;
A
#
# COMPACT_ATOMS: atom_id res chain seq x y z
N MET A 1 -17.42 -12.21 28.68
CA MET A 1 -17.22 -11.70 27.31
C MET A 1 -15.75 -11.38 27.15
N ASP A 2 -14.96 -12.40 26.85
CA ASP A 2 -13.50 -12.25 26.68
C ASP A 2 -13.23 -11.64 25.30
N PHE A 3 -12.93 -10.35 25.26
CA PHE A 3 -12.30 -9.70 24.12
C PHE A 3 -10.81 -10.07 24.09
N ALA A 4 -10.52 -11.36 23.90
CA ALA A 4 -9.19 -11.76 23.47
C ALA A 4 -9.05 -11.29 22.02
N VAL A 5 -8.38 -10.15 21.85
CA VAL A 5 -7.92 -9.67 20.55
C VAL A 5 -6.94 -10.71 20.02
N HIS A 6 -7.45 -11.71 19.32
CA HIS A 6 -6.64 -12.56 18.48
C HIS A 6 -6.12 -11.69 17.33
N PHE A 7 -5.06 -10.94 17.58
CA PHE A 7 -4.23 -10.45 16.50
C PHE A 7 -3.96 -11.64 15.60
N TYR A 8 -4.35 -11.55 14.35
CA TYR A 8 -4.12 -12.59 13.35
C TYR A 8 -2.62 -12.73 13.11
N ILE A 9 -1.99 -13.48 14.00
CA ILE A 9 -0.63 -13.96 13.86
C ILE A 9 -0.77 -15.32 13.18
N ALA A 10 -1.05 -15.28 11.88
CA ALA A 10 -0.95 -16.49 11.07
C ALA A 10 0.52 -16.91 11.08
N LYS A 11 0.82 -18.00 11.76
CA LYS A 11 2.11 -18.67 11.63
C LYS A 11 2.22 -19.12 10.16
N ASP A 12 3.28 -18.71 9.49
CA ASP A 12 3.65 -19.31 8.22
C ASP A 12 4.06 -20.78 8.43
N LYS A 13 4.29 -21.52 7.33
CA LYS A 13 4.72 -22.92 7.37
C LYS A 13 6.05 -23.15 8.13
N GLU A 14 6.78 -22.06 8.42
CA GLU A 14 8.05 -22.07 9.15
C GLU A 14 7.90 -21.64 10.63
N GLY A 15 6.66 -21.37 11.10
CA GLY A 15 6.38 -21.03 12.50
C GLY A 15 6.68 -19.58 12.90
N ASN A 16 7.03 -18.71 11.96
CA ASN A 16 7.24 -17.29 12.20
C ASN A 16 5.90 -16.53 12.32
N MET A 17 5.88 -15.52 13.19
CA MET A 17 4.74 -14.61 13.29
C MET A 17 4.65 -13.76 12.02
N GLY A 18 3.66 -14.03 11.17
CA GLY A 18 3.54 -13.45 9.83
C GLY A 18 3.71 -11.93 9.77
N PHE A 19 3.14 -11.21 10.75
CA PHE A 19 3.25 -9.75 10.83
C PHE A 19 4.70 -9.25 10.94
N PHE A 20 5.51 -9.82 11.83
CA PHE A 20 6.92 -9.39 12.01
C PHE A 20 7.79 -9.78 10.82
N LYS A 21 7.50 -10.92 10.20
CA LYS A 21 8.16 -11.31 8.95
C LYS A 21 7.84 -10.32 7.83
N ASP A 22 6.56 -9.97 7.66
CA ASP A 22 6.13 -9.02 6.65
C ASP A 22 6.78 -7.64 6.84
N VAL A 23 6.85 -7.14 8.07
CA VAL A 23 7.55 -5.87 8.37
C VAL A 23 9.04 -5.96 8.03
N ARG A 24 9.69 -7.06 8.35
CA ARG A 24 11.11 -7.29 8.00
C ARG A 24 11.31 -7.35 6.49
N ASP A 25 10.40 -8.01 5.77
CA ASP A 25 10.46 -8.13 4.32
C ASP A 25 10.21 -6.77 3.63
N ASP A 26 9.33 -5.92 4.20
CA ASP A 26 9.12 -4.54 3.73
C ASP A 26 10.36 -3.67 3.99
N ILE A 27 10.97 -3.75 5.18
CA ILE A 27 12.23 -3.04 5.47
C ILE A 27 13.33 -3.46 4.50
N LYS A 28 13.44 -4.76 4.22
CA LYS A 28 14.40 -5.27 3.24
C LYS A 28 14.12 -4.71 1.84
N ALA A 29 12.86 -4.63 1.43
CA ALA A 29 12.48 -4.05 0.14
C ALA A 29 12.91 -2.58 -0.01
N VAL A 30 12.88 -1.79 1.08
CA VAL A 30 13.42 -0.42 1.09
C VAL A 30 14.94 -0.45 0.92
N LEU A 31 15.66 -1.25 1.71
CA LEU A 31 17.12 -1.37 1.62
C LEU A 31 17.61 -1.82 0.25
N ASP A 32 16.83 -2.68 -0.42
CA ASP A 32 17.18 -3.20 -1.75
C ASP A 32 16.94 -2.16 -2.88
N ARG A 33 16.04 -1.18 -2.67
CA ARG A 33 15.58 -0.25 -3.73
C ARG A 33 15.97 1.21 -3.52
N ASP A 34 16.23 1.61 -2.29
CA ASP A 34 16.66 2.98 -1.97
C ASP A 34 18.16 3.01 -1.64
N PRO A 35 19.00 3.59 -2.54
CA PRO A 35 20.43 3.73 -2.28
C PRO A 35 20.78 4.59 -1.06
N ALA A 36 19.85 5.44 -0.59
CA ALA A 36 20.04 6.31 0.58
C ALA A 36 19.80 5.57 1.90
N ALA A 37 19.10 4.43 1.90
CA ALA A 37 18.81 3.64 3.08
C ALA A 37 20.04 2.89 3.57
N ARG A 38 20.54 3.21 4.78
CA ARG A 38 21.80 2.64 5.30
C ARG A 38 21.62 1.37 6.11
N ASN A 39 20.51 1.26 6.85
CA ASN A 39 20.21 0.11 7.69
C ASN A 39 18.73 0.04 8.07
N GLY A 40 18.28 -1.13 8.55
CA GLY A 40 16.87 -1.36 8.87
C GLY A 40 16.32 -0.52 10.04
N PHE A 41 17.15 -0.11 10.98
CA PHE A 41 16.72 0.78 12.07
C PHE A 41 16.39 2.18 11.55
N GLU A 42 17.24 2.72 10.67
CA GLU A 42 16.98 3.99 9.99
C GLU A 42 15.68 3.93 9.17
N VAL A 43 15.48 2.86 8.42
CA VAL A 43 14.24 2.65 7.66
C VAL A 43 13.03 2.64 8.58
N LEU A 44 13.09 1.92 9.70
CA LEU A 44 11.98 1.86 10.65
C LEU A 44 11.68 3.22 11.29
N VAL A 45 12.69 4.06 11.55
CA VAL A 45 12.49 5.33 12.26
C VAL A 45 12.19 6.49 11.31
N CYS A 46 12.81 6.52 10.13
CA CYS A 46 12.83 7.70 9.26
C CYS A 46 11.96 7.58 8.00
N TYR A 47 11.42 6.39 7.69
CA TYR A 47 10.62 6.19 6.47
C TYR A 47 9.12 6.14 6.79
N PRO A 48 8.36 7.21 6.50
CA PRO A 48 6.93 7.26 6.80
C PRO A 48 6.12 6.20 6.01
N GLY A 49 6.60 5.80 4.84
CA GLY A 49 5.98 4.75 4.03
C GLY A 49 5.87 3.40 4.74
N ILE A 50 6.89 3.01 5.52
CA ILE A 50 6.86 1.79 6.34
C ILE A 50 5.73 1.87 7.38
N TRP A 51 5.60 3.00 8.06
CA TRP A 51 4.56 3.19 9.06
C TRP A 51 3.16 3.18 8.45
N SER A 52 3.00 3.75 7.25
CA SER A 52 1.71 3.71 6.55
C SER A 52 1.22 2.28 6.28
N ILE A 53 2.13 1.38 5.89
CA ILE A 53 1.84 -0.05 5.68
C ILE A 53 1.60 -0.77 7.02
N ILE A 54 2.40 -0.49 8.05
CA ILE A 54 2.23 -1.08 9.39
C ILE A 54 0.85 -0.75 9.95
N PHE A 55 0.39 0.50 9.87
CA PHE A 55 -0.95 0.91 10.31
C PHE A 55 -2.07 0.37 9.41
N HIS A 56 -1.82 0.25 8.11
CA HIS A 56 -2.82 -0.27 7.18
C HIS A 56 -3.22 -1.71 7.51
N ARG A 57 -2.28 -2.59 7.86
CA ARG A 57 -2.57 -4.01 8.14
C ARG A 57 -3.65 -4.23 9.20
N PRO A 58 -3.55 -3.68 10.43
CA PRO A 58 -4.62 -3.80 11.42
C PRO A 58 -5.90 -3.07 11.01
N ALA A 59 -5.81 -1.94 10.31
CA ALA A 59 -6.97 -1.23 9.79
C ALA A 59 -7.73 -2.08 8.75
N HIS A 60 -7.01 -2.72 7.84
CA HIS A 60 -7.58 -3.63 6.84
C HIS A 60 -8.24 -4.85 7.50
N TRP A 61 -7.59 -5.45 8.49
CA TRP A 61 -8.16 -6.56 9.24
C TRP A 61 -9.48 -6.16 9.92
N LEU A 62 -9.52 -5.03 10.62
CA LEU A 62 -10.74 -4.49 11.25
C LEU A 62 -11.84 -4.21 10.23
N TYR A 63 -11.47 -3.65 9.07
CA TYR A 63 -12.40 -3.37 7.99
C TYR A 63 -13.08 -4.64 7.49
N ARG A 64 -12.32 -5.71 7.29
CA ARG A 64 -12.84 -7.03 6.87
C ARG A 64 -13.71 -7.71 7.94
N HIS A 65 -13.53 -7.36 9.22
CA HIS A 65 -14.34 -7.84 10.34
C HIS A 65 -15.49 -6.89 10.72
N ASN A 66 -15.94 -6.05 9.78
CA ASN A 66 -17.05 -5.09 9.94
C ASN A 66 -16.85 -3.98 10.98
N ALA A 67 -15.69 -3.84 11.59
CA ALA A 67 -15.33 -2.72 12.46
C ALA A 67 -14.89 -1.48 11.65
N LYS A 68 -15.73 -1.08 10.68
CA LYS A 68 -15.39 -0.10 9.63
C LYS A 68 -15.03 1.28 10.19
N LEU A 69 -15.74 1.75 11.21
CA LEU A 69 -15.44 3.05 11.82
C LEU A 69 -14.07 3.06 12.48
N LEU A 70 -13.76 2.02 13.28
CA LEU A 70 -12.45 1.91 13.93
C LEU A 70 -11.31 1.79 12.91
N ALA A 71 -11.52 1.00 11.86
CA ALA A 71 -10.59 0.91 10.75
C ALA A 71 -10.31 2.27 10.10
N ARG A 72 -11.36 3.08 9.88
CA ARG A 72 -11.23 4.44 9.33
C ARG A 72 -10.50 5.39 10.29
N ILE A 73 -10.76 5.30 11.59
CA ILE A 73 -10.04 6.11 12.60
C ILE A 73 -8.53 5.81 12.53
N ILE A 74 -8.14 4.53 12.52
CA ILE A 74 -6.73 4.14 12.41
C ILE A 74 -6.12 4.65 11.09
N SER A 75 -6.84 4.51 9.98
CA SER A 75 -6.39 5.02 8.68
C SER A 75 -6.18 6.54 8.69
N GLN A 76 -7.05 7.33 9.33
CA GLN A 76 -6.89 8.78 9.42
C GLN A 76 -5.73 9.20 10.36
N LEU A 77 -5.52 8.47 11.46
CA LEU A 77 -4.34 8.67 12.30
C LEU A 77 -3.05 8.38 11.54
N ALA A 78 -3.01 7.28 10.78
CA ALA A 78 -1.88 6.94 9.93
C ALA A 78 -1.59 8.05 8.89
N ARG A 79 -2.63 8.56 8.22
CA ARG A 79 -2.52 9.68 7.30
C ARG A 79 -1.92 10.93 7.96
N TRP A 80 -2.42 11.27 9.14
CA TRP A 80 -1.90 12.44 9.88
C TRP A 80 -0.43 12.28 10.25
N LEU A 81 0.01 11.08 10.62
CA LEU A 81 1.40 10.80 11.02
C LEU A 81 2.35 10.68 9.82
N THR A 82 1.88 10.14 8.69
CA THR A 82 2.73 9.72 7.56
C THR A 82 2.57 10.57 6.30
N GLY A 83 1.48 11.33 6.18
CA GLY A 83 1.11 12.03 4.95
C GLY A 83 0.57 11.09 3.84
N VAL A 84 0.41 9.79 4.14
CA VAL A 84 -0.09 8.76 3.20
C VAL A 84 -1.51 8.39 3.56
N GLU A 85 -2.45 8.54 2.62
CA GLU A 85 -3.82 8.07 2.80
C GLU A 85 -4.01 6.70 2.15
N ILE A 86 -4.25 5.68 2.97
CA ILE A 86 -4.63 4.35 2.51
C ILE A 86 -6.02 4.03 3.08
N HIS A 87 -7.00 3.82 2.19
CA HIS A 87 -8.31 3.36 2.65
C HIS A 87 -8.18 1.93 3.20
N PRO A 88 -8.78 1.62 4.37
CA PRO A 88 -8.63 0.29 4.98
C PRO A 88 -9.22 -0.87 4.16
N GLY A 89 -10.07 -0.57 3.17
CA GLY A 89 -10.57 -1.57 2.21
C GLY A 89 -9.56 -1.97 1.13
N ALA A 90 -8.53 -1.18 0.89
CA ALA A 90 -7.51 -1.49 -0.12
C ALA A 90 -6.76 -2.78 0.21
N VAL A 91 -6.39 -3.53 -0.82
CA VAL A 91 -5.58 -4.75 -0.71
C VAL A 91 -4.16 -4.42 -1.17
N ILE A 92 -3.17 -4.68 -0.33
CA ILE A 92 -1.76 -4.40 -0.64
C ILE A 92 -0.96 -5.68 -0.48
N GLY A 93 -0.24 -6.05 -1.53
CA GLY A 93 0.65 -7.19 -1.57
C GLY A 93 1.91 -7.01 -0.72
N LYS A 94 2.87 -7.90 -0.90
CA LYS A 94 4.12 -7.94 -0.13
C LYS A 94 5.16 -7.01 -0.72
N ARG A 95 6.09 -6.56 0.14
CA ARG A 95 7.26 -5.75 -0.25
C ARG A 95 6.87 -4.49 -1.04
N CYS A 96 5.72 -3.89 -0.67
CA CYS A 96 5.32 -2.60 -1.19
C CYS A 96 6.23 -1.51 -0.58
N PHE A 97 6.96 -0.81 -1.44
CA PHE A 97 7.82 0.30 -1.04
C PHE A 97 7.14 1.64 -1.36
N ILE A 98 6.84 2.40 -0.32
CA ILE A 98 6.32 3.77 -0.43
C ILE A 98 7.48 4.71 -0.12
N ASP A 99 7.97 5.41 -1.15
CA ASP A 99 9.07 6.35 -1.04
C ASP A 99 8.56 7.78 -0.90
N HIS A 100 9.16 8.54 0.04
CA HIS A 100 8.75 9.87 0.47
C HIS A 100 7.33 9.95 1.08
N GLY A 101 6.35 9.32 0.50
CA GLY A 101 5.00 9.08 1.00
C GLY A 101 4.02 10.25 0.92
N MET A 102 4.48 11.49 0.97
CA MET A 102 3.61 12.66 1.08
C MET A 102 2.58 12.73 -0.07
N ALA A 103 1.31 12.99 0.28
CA ALA A 103 0.19 13.14 -0.66
C ALA A 103 -0.12 11.90 -1.54
N ILE A 104 0.29 10.72 -1.13
CA ILE A 104 -0.21 9.47 -1.73
C ILE A 104 -1.64 9.23 -1.27
N ILE A 105 -2.51 8.83 -2.22
CA ILE A 105 -3.90 8.45 -1.95
C ILE A 105 -4.18 7.10 -2.59
N ILE A 106 -4.55 6.11 -1.76
CA ILE A 106 -4.93 4.77 -2.18
C ILE A 106 -6.40 4.52 -1.81
N GLY A 107 -7.27 4.45 -2.84
CA GLY A 107 -8.71 4.33 -2.67
C GLY A 107 -9.19 2.95 -2.23
N GLU A 108 -10.45 2.87 -1.78
CA GLU A 108 -11.07 1.72 -1.10
C GLU A 108 -10.95 0.39 -1.82
N THR A 109 -11.21 0.35 -3.14
CA THR A 109 -11.23 -0.89 -3.92
C THR A 109 -9.97 -1.09 -4.74
N THR A 110 -8.87 -0.40 -4.37
CA THR A 110 -7.55 -0.60 -4.97
C THR A 110 -7.00 -1.95 -4.59
N GLU A 111 -6.39 -2.62 -5.55
CA GLU A 111 -5.60 -3.83 -5.35
C GLU A 111 -4.18 -3.57 -5.84
N ILE A 112 -3.19 -3.88 -5.03
CA ILE A 112 -1.76 -3.69 -5.34
C ILE A 112 -1.07 -5.04 -5.17
N GLY A 113 -0.35 -5.46 -6.20
CA GLY A 113 0.44 -6.69 -6.20
C GLY A 113 1.70 -6.59 -5.35
N ASP A 114 2.58 -7.57 -5.52
CA ASP A 114 3.86 -7.67 -4.83
C ASP A 114 4.93 -6.80 -5.52
N ASP A 115 5.93 -6.37 -4.74
CA ASP A 115 7.11 -5.65 -5.23
C ASP A 115 6.80 -4.31 -5.92
N VAL A 116 5.73 -3.64 -5.53
CA VAL A 116 5.35 -2.34 -6.09
C VAL A 116 6.10 -1.22 -5.38
N THR A 117 6.61 -0.25 -6.17
CA THR A 117 7.21 0.99 -5.66
C THR A 117 6.29 2.17 -5.98
N ILE A 118 5.98 2.98 -4.97
CA ILE A 118 5.05 4.12 -5.08
C ILE A 118 5.76 5.38 -4.57
N TYR A 119 5.88 6.38 -5.44
CA TYR A 119 6.46 7.66 -5.06
C TYR A 119 5.38 8.66 -4.60
N GLN A 120 5.84 9.75 -3.98
CA GLN A 120 4.97 10.81 -3.46
C GLN A 120 3.97 11.35 -4.50
N GLY A 121 2.81 11.77 -4.02
CA GLY A 121 1.78 12.40 -4.84
C GLY A 121 1.03 11.46 -5.77
N VAL A 122 1.28 10.15 -5.73
CA VAL A 122 0.53 9.15 -6.51
C VAL A 122 -0.91 9.07 -6.02
N THR A 123 -1.87 8.96 -6.95
CA THR A 123 -3.28 8.72 -6.64
C THR A 123 -3.77 7.48 -7.35
N LEU A 124 -4.27 6.51 -6.59
CA LEU A 124 -5.01 5.35 -7.08
C LEU A 124 -6.49 5.59 -6.78
N GLY A 125 -7.18 6.23 -7.71
CA GLY A 125 -8.51 6.83 -7.52
C GLY A 125 -9.59 6.27 -8.45
N GLY A 126 -10.83 6.65 -8.16
CA GLY A 126 -11.97 6.45 -9.08
C GLY A 126 -12.22 7.68 -9.96
N THR A 127 -13.05 7.53 -10.98
CA THR A 127 -13.41 8.60 -11.93
C THR A 127 -14.80 9.19 -11.71
N GLY A 128 -15.59 8.64 -10.80
CA GLY A 128 -16.98 9.05 -10.65
C GLY A 128 -17.62 8.58 -9.33
N LYS A 129 -18.95 8.49 -9.35
CA LYS A 129 -19.79 8.09 -8.19
C LYS A 129 -20.13 6.60 -8.19
N ASP A 130 -19.44 5.79 -8.98
CA ASP A 130 -19.72 4.37 -9.11
C ASP A 130 -19.57 3.65 -7.77
N THR A 131 -20.42 2.67 -7.55
CA THR A 131 -20.35 1.73 -6.43
C THR A 131 -19.59 0.46 -6.84
N GLY A 132 -19.04 -0.28 -5.89
CA GLY A 132 -18.27 -1.49 -6.16
C GLY A 132 -16.82 -1.20 -6.57
N LYS A 133 -16.27 -2.01 -7.48
CA LYS A 133 -14.89 -1.84 -7.99
C LYS A 133 -14.81 -0.56 -8.83
N ARG A 134 -14.11 0.46 -8.31
CA ARG A 134 -13.96 1.78 -8.93
C ARG A 134 -12.53 2.32 -8.92
N HIS A 135 -11.60 1.61 -8.29
CA HIS A 135 -10.18 1.95 -8.22
C HIS A 135 -9.34 0.92 -8.96
N PRO A 136 -8.12 1.26 -9.38
CA PRO A 136 -7.30 0.40 -10.22
C PRO A 136 -6.82 -0.87 -9.51
N THR A 137 -6.47 -1.86 -10.31
CA THR A 137 -5.69 -3.04 -9.91
C THR A 137 -4.28 -2.90 -10.47
N ILE A 138 -3.28 -2.89 -9.62
CA ILE A 138 -1.87 -2.76 -9.95
C ILE A 138 -1.23 -4.14 -9.88
N GLY A 139 -0.55 -4.55 -10.94
CA GLY A 139 0.17 -5.82 -11.00
C GLY A 139 1.42 -5.86 -10.12
N ASN A 140 2.24 -6.89 -10.31
CA ASN A 140 3.49 -7.07 -9.58
C ASN A 140 4.65 -6.31 -10.24
N ASN A 141 5.65 -5.95 -9.43
CA ASN A 141 6.87 -5.29 -9.90
C ASN A 141 6.59 -4.02 -10.72
N VAL A 142 5.65 -3.19 -10.22
CA VAL A 142 5.24 -1.94 -10.85
C VAL A 142 5.89 -0.76 -10.16
N ILE A 143 6.30 0.24 -10.94
CA ILE A 143 6.79 1.53 -10.44
C ILE A 143 5.76 2.60 -10.80
N LEU A 144 5.21 3.25 -9.76
CA LEU A 144 4.33 4.40 -9.89
C LEU A 144 5.12 5.66 -9.53
N SER A 145 5.57 6.39 -10.55
CA SER A 145 6.45 7.54 -10.34
C SER A 145 5.69 8.74 -9.79
N SER A 146 6.46 9.71 -9.28
CA SER A 146 5.99 10.90 -8.57
C SER A 146 4.82 11.60 -9.24
N GLY A 147 3.75 11.84 -8.48
CA GLY A 147 2.60 12.61 -8.94
C GLY A 147 1.71 11.92 -9.96
N SER A 148 1.97 10.68 -10.36
CA SER A 148 1.11 9.97 -11.31
C SER A 148 -0.29 9.71 -10.75
N LYS A 149 -1.30 9.75 -11.61
CA LYS A 149 -2.71 9.53 -11.27
C LYS A 149 -3.25 8.37 -12.08
N ILE A 150 -3.67 7.30 -11.41
CA ILE A 150 -4.26 6.12 -12.03
C ILE A 150 -5.74 6.11 -11.61
N LEU A 151 -6.64 6.41 -12.54
CA LEU A 151 -8.03 6.74 -12.23
C LEU A 151 -9.00 5.83 -12.99
N GLY A 152 -9.64 4.93 -12.28
CA GLY A 152 -10.67 4.01 -12.83
C GLY A 152 -10.44 2.56 -12.46
N PRO A 153 -11.43 1.66 -12.69
CA PRO A 153 -11.41 0.27 -12.28
C PRO A 153 -10.71 -0.67 -13.27
N PHE A 154 -9.61 -0.22 -13.86
CA PHE A 154 -8.85 -1.01 -14.83
C PHE A 154 -7.56 -1.57 -14.24
N LYS A 155 -6.89 -2.42 -15.00
CA LYS A 155 -5.64 -3.06 -14.62
C LYS A 155 -4.43 -2.33 -15.21
N VAL A 156 -3.42 -2.15 -14.37
CA VAL A 156 -2.02 -1.91 -14.77
C VAL A 156 -1.30 -3.25 -14.63
N GLY A 157 -0.71 -3.73 -15.70
CA GLY A 157 -0.07 -5.03 -15.79
C GLY A 157 1.18 -5.17 -14.91
N ASN A 158 1.86 -6.30 -15.05
CA ASN A 158 3.11 -6.58 -14.33
C ASN A 158 4.31 -5.90 -15.01
N ASN A 159 5.37 -5.63 -14.24
CA ASN A 159 6.63 -5.03 -14.75
C ASN A 159 6.40 -3.71 -15.48
N VAL A 160 5.42 -2.92 -15.07
CA VAL A 160 5.08 -1.63 -15.68
C VAL A 160 5.77 -0.49 -14.94
N LYS A 161 6.19 0.53 -15.68
CA LYS A 161 6.69 1.79 -15.14
C LYS A 161 5.79 2.94 -15.59
N ILE A 162 5.08 3.56 -14.66
CA ILE A 162 4.27 4.75 -14.93
C ILE A 162 5.15 5.98 -14.71
N GLY A 163 5.31 6.79 -15.76
CA GLY A 163 6.12 8.00 -15.71
C GLY A 163 5.57 9.07 -14.74
N ALA A 164 6.46 9.92 -14.24
CA ALA A 164 6.09 11.00 -13.32
C ALA A 164 5.06 11.96 -13.94
N GLY A 165 4.07 12.37 -13.12
CA GLY A 165 3.01 13.28 -13.54
C GLY A 165 2.00 12.71 -14.55
N SER A 166 2.12 11.44 -14.95
CA SER A 166 1.21 10.81 -15.90
C SER A 166 -0.21 10.68 -15.34
N VAL A 167 -1.21 10.88 -16.22
CA VAL A 167 -2.62 10.56 -15.91
C VAL A 167 -3.02 9.37 -16.75
N VAL A 168 -3.29 8.25 -16.08
CA VAL A 168 -3.65 6.96 -16.69
C VAL A 168 -5.15 6.74 -16.50
N LEU A 169 -5.88 6.60 -17.61
CA LEU A 169 -7.33 6.47 -17.64
C LEU A 169 -7.81 5.18 -18.32
N LYS A 170 -6.88 4.30 -18.68
CA LYS A 170 -7.17 3.03 -19.35
C LYS A 170 -6.13 1.98 -19.00
N GLU A 171 -6.45 0.73 -19.30
CA GLU A 171 -5.60 -0.42 -19.06
C GLU A 171 -4.19 -0.26 -19.65
N VAL A 172 -3.19 -0.73 -18.91
CA VAL A 172 -1.78 -0.75 -19.32
C VAL A 172 -1.33 -2.21 -19.37
N PRO A 173 -0.87 -2.71 -20.52
CA PRO A 173 -0.36 -4.08 -20.64
C PRO A 173 0.89 -4.34 -19.80
N ASP A 174 1.24 -5.62 -19.64
CA ASP A 174 2.49 -6.02 -18.99
C ASP A 174 3.73 -5.47 -19.72
N ASN A 175 4.81 -5.24 -18.98
CA ASN A 175 6.14 -4.83 -19.51
C ASN A 175 6.14 -3.49 -20.27
N CYS A 176 5.26 -2.56 -19.95
CA CYS A 176 5.17 -1.23 -20.56
C CYS A 176 5.85 -0.14 -19.71
N THR A 177 6.22 0.94 -20.40
CA THR A 177 6.67 2.20 -19.78
C THR A 177 5.87 3.35 -20.35
#